data_41888adf5689f70bd711fb5bd0f4f268
#
_entry.id   41888adf5689f70bd711fb5bd0f4f268
#
_cell.length_a   1.000
_cell.length_b   1.000
_cell.length_c   1.000
_cell.angle_alpha   90.00
_cell.angle_beta   90.00
_cell.angle_gamma   90.00
#
_symmetry.space_group_name_H-M   'P 1'
#
loop_
_entity.id
_entity.type
_entity.pdbx_description
1 polymer ?
#
loop_
_entity_poly.entity_id
_entity_poly.type
_entity_poly.pdbx_seq_one_letter_code
_entity_poly.pdbx_strand_id
1 'polypeptide(L)'
;MKTKIILILFLSIGLIGHGQVMTLEECIRQGIANNLTLENSRIDINKSRTGISQNRARLLPVINGVFQFTDYLKRPVNVTTGTLLGNDFPEDPTWQTIRSMQYNVNAGVQLNMPLYNQVIYASIDAAKTVEQLSHLSYEKAVEDLTMQIGKVYYLAQSSLEQTMLTDENISRMQELCAITEAMYEQGVVLEVDLNRARINLQNLKAQQDQFAMLYAQQLNMLRFLLDLAPEEQLEVERMPRDIVQINISGISHTLPELRMATKQKELIDRKITAIKAEYIPTISLTGYAGALGYQDKINHFFHTKASSQNWFGNCFIGLNITIPIFDAGSKKLQIRQHKYDAEQAINRAELLQDKIMTDYSNALLQLDHNIEVFQTQTQSYQQACDVFKVTQEQYREGVSSMTAILQDEMQLRTAQSARTQAHYLFNLAQLELLRLSGNLLSLTEK
;
A
#
# COMPACT_ATOMS: atom_id res chain seq x y z
N MET A 1 -15.43 -35.93 42.65
CA MET A 1 -14.58 -35.43 41.54
C MET A 1 -14.19 -33.97 41.89
N LYS A 2 -12.94 -33.75 42.22
CA LYS A 2 -12.45 -32.47 42.75
C LYS A 2 -11.87 -31.64 41.59
N THR A 3 -12.55 -30.54 41.25
CA THR A 3 -12.12 -29.58 40.27
C THR A 3 -11.06 -28.63 40.91
N LYS A 4 -9.83 -28.72 40.50
CA LYS A 4 -8.78 -27.79 40.92
C LYS A 4 -8.84 -26.53 40.03
N ILE A 5 -9.26 -25.43 40.64
CA ILE A 5 -9.15 -24.08 40.05
C ILE A 5 -7.70 -23.61 40.25
N ILE A 6 -6.95 -23.51 39.17
CA ILE A 6 -5.61 -22.90 39.17
C ILE A 6 -5.82 -21.40 38.92
N LEU A 7 -5.66 -20.63 40.00
CA LEU A 7 -5.64 -19.17 39.99
C LEU A 7 -4.26 -18.72 39.46
N ILE A 8 -4.17 -18.34 38.18
CA ILE A 8 -2.95 -17.72 37.62
C ILE A 8 -2.99 -16.25 37.99
N LEU A 9 -2.18 -15.92 39.00
CA LEU A 9 -1.90 -14.55 39.41
C LEU A 9 -0.99 -13.92 38.36
N PHE A 10 -1.55 -13.11 37.45
CA PHE A 10 -0.79 -12.23 36.56
C PHE A 10 -0.14 -11.14 37.43
N LEU A 11 1.14 -11.32 37.73
CA LEU A 11 1.98 -10.29 38.34
C LEU A 11 2.26 -9.26 37.22
N SER A 12 1.43 -8.24 37.11
CA SER A 12 1.70 -7.05 36.30
C SER A 12 2.87 -6.30 36.95
N ILE A 13 4.09 -6.65 36.57
CA ILE A 13 5.26 -5.80 36.81
C ILE A 13 4.99 -4.55 35.92
N GLY A 14 4.59 -3.47 36.60
CA GLY A 14 4.56 -2.14 36.00
C GLY A 14 6.00 -1.78 35.63
N LEU A 15 6.37 -2.02 34.38
CA LEU A 15 7.54 -1.38 33.77
C LEU A 15 7.27 0.13 33.80
N ILE A 16 7.96 0.82 34.72
CA ILE A 16 8.12 2.26 34.65
C ILE A 16 8.75 2.52 33.30
N GLY A 17 7.93 3.00 32.35
CA GLY A 17 8.35 3.27 30.99
C GLY A 17 9.35 4.41 30.98
N HIS A 18 10.63 4.09 30.98
CA HIS A 18 11.63 5.00 30.44
C HIS A 18 11.34 5.07 28.95
N GLY A 19 11.16 6.27 28.40
CA GLY A 19 10.98 6.47 26.96
C GLY A 19 12.06 5.68 26.22
N GLN A 20 11.66 4.75 25.38
CA GLN A 20 12.59 3.96 24.60
C GLN A 20 13.17 4.86 23.52
N VAL A 21 14.45 5.24 23.67
CA VAL A 21 15.18 5.93 22.63
C VAL A 21 15.39 4.93 21.49
N MET A 22 14.77 5.19 20.35
CA MET A 22 14.85 4.30 19.20
C MET A 22 15.80 4.85 18.13
N THR A 23 16.60 3.97 17.57
CA THR A 23 17.41 4.24 16.38
C THR A 23 16.53 4.26 15.12
N LEU A 24 17.04 4.83 14.03
CA LEU A 24 16.35 4.78 12.73
C LEU A 24 16.11 3.33 12.28
N GLU A 25 17.11 2.46 12.48
CA GLU A 25 17.04 1.04 12.13
C GLU A 25 15.91 0.33 12.89
N GLU A 26 15.81 0.55 14.20
CA GLU A 26 14.76 -0.02 15.04
C GLU A 26 13.37 0.48 14.61
N CYS A 27 13.23 1.78 14.32
CA CYS A 27 12.00 2.36 13.79
C CYS A 27 11.58 1.70 12.47
N ILE A 28 12.51 1.53 11.52
CA ILE A 28 12.21 0.90 10.24
C ILE A 28 11.81 -0.56 10.45
N ARG A 29 12.56 -1.32 11.26
CA ARG A 29 12.27 -2.72 11.56
C ARG A 29 10.89 -2.90 12.19
N GLN A 30 10.54 -2.06 13.17
CA GLN A 30 9.24 -2.10 13.83
C GLN A 30 8.11 -1.69 12.88
N GLY A 31 8.29 -0.64 12.07
CA GLY A 31 7.32 -0.23 11.06
C GLY A 31 7.05 -1.33 10.04
N ILE A 32 8.08 -2.00 9.52
CA ILE A 32 7.92 -3.13 8.58
C ILE A 32 7.18 -4.32 9.24
N ALA A 33 7.39 -4.54 10.54
CA ALA A 33 6.76 -5.65 11.26
C ALA A 33 5.26 -5.40 11.53
N ASN A 34 4.89 -4.19 11.91
CA ASN A 34 3.58 -3.90 12.51
C ASN A 34 2.65 -3.07 11.61
N ASN A 35 3.17 -2.32 10.63
CA ASN A 35 2.37 -1.34 9.88
C ASN A 35 1.19 -2.00 9.13
N LEU A 36 -0.04 -1.53 9.41
CA LEU A 36 -1.27 -2.04 8.83
C LEU A 36 -1.36 -1.88 7.30
N THR A 37 -0.67 -0.89 6.72
CA THR A 37 -0.63 -0.72 5.25
C THR A 37 0.15 -1.86 4.61
N LEU A 38 1.24 -2.32 5.22
CA LEU A 38 1.99 -3.48 4.77
C LEU A 38 1.21 -4.78 5.00
N GLU A 39 0.49 -4.89 6.11
CA GLU A 39 -0.38 -6.05 6.34
C GLU A 39 -1.49 -6.13 5.29
N ASN A 40 -2.12 -5.01 4.92
CA ASN A 40 -3.07 -4.97 3.80
C ASN A 40 -2.43 -5.43 2.48
N SER A 41 -1.18 -5.04 2.22
CA SER A 41 -0.45 -5.49 1.03
C SER A 41 -0.14 -6.99 1.07
N ARG A 42 0.11 -7.58 2.25
CA ARG A 42 0.22 -9.05 2.44
C ARG A 42 -1.11 -9.76 2.21
N ILE A 43 -2.21 -9.15 2.66
CA ILE A 43 -3.57 -9.65 2.38
C ILE A 43 -3.85 -9.63 0.88
N ASP A 44 -3.42 -8.61 0.13
CA ASP A 44 -3.58 -8.56 -1.33
C ASP A 44 -2.78 -9.66 -2.06
N ILE A 45 -1.62 -10.07 -1.54
CA ILE A 45 -0.91 -11.25 -2.04
C ILE A 45 -1.76 -12.51 -1.81
N ASN A 46 -2.33 -12.70 -0.63
CA ASN A 46 -3.18 -13.86 -0.33
C ASN A 46 -4.46 -13.85 -1.17
N LYS A 47 -5.03 -12.69 -1.43
CA LYS A 47 -6.18 -12.49 -2.33
C LYS A 47 -5.85 -12.87 -3.77
N SER A 48 -4.69 -12.49 -4.27
CA SER A 48 -4.24 -12.88 -5.62
C SER A 48 -3.97 -14.39 -5.73
N ARG A 49 -3.41 -15.04 -4.69
CA ARG A 49 -3.29 -16.52 -4.60
C ARG A 49 -4.66 -17.20 -4.61
N THR A 50 -5.62 -16.64 -3.89
CA THR A 50 -7.01 -17.13 -3.92
C THR A 50 -7.59 -17.01 -5.32
N GLY A 51 -7.28 -15.93 -6.07
CA GLY A 51 -7.67 -15.77 -7.47
C GLY A 51 -7.11 -16.85 -8.39
N ILE A 52 -5.87 -17.31 -8.17
CA ILE A 52 -5.31 -18.46 -8.90
C ILE A 52 -6.12 -19.72 -8.61
N SER A 53 -6.42 -19.98 -7.33
CA SER A 53 -7.21 -21.14 -6.88
C SER A 53 -8.63 -21.10 -7.44
N GLN A 54 -9.23 -19.91 -7.50
CA GLN A 54 -10.56 -19.68 -8.10
C GLN A 54 -10.55 -20.00 -9.60
N ASN A 55 -9.53 -19.57 -10.36
CA ASN A 55 -9.40 -19.92 -11.76
C ASN A 55 -9.15 -21.43 -11.97
N ARG A 56 -8.39 -22.08 -11.10
CA ARG A 56 -8.21 -23.56 -11.12
C ARG A 56 -9.51 -24.29 -10.81
N ALA A 57 -10.32 -23.79 -9.88
CA ALA A 57 -11.62 -24.38 -9.53
C ALA A 57 -12.58 -24.41 -10.72
N ARG A 58 -12.42 -23.52 -11.72
CA ARG A 58 -13.22 -23.53 -12.95
C ARG A 58 -12.95 -24.76 -13.84
N LEU A 59 -11.88 -25.51 -13.59
CA LEU A 59 -11.61 -26.79 -14.24
C LEU A 59 -12.36 -27.96 -13.58
N LEU A 60 -12.91 -27.76 -12.39
CA LEU A 60 -13.61 -28.79 -11.64
C LEU A 60 -15.09 -28.88 -12.06
N PRO A 61 -15.75 -30.03 -11.83
CA PRO A 61 -17.18 -30.16 -12.10
C PRO A 61 -18.01 -29.21 -11.25
N VAL A 62 -18.99 -28.58 -11.86
CA VAL A 62 -20.03 -27.80 -11.19
C VAL A 62 -21.31 -28.60 -11.20
N ILE A 63 -21.89 -28.80 -10.00
CA ILE A 63 -23.12 -29.54 -9.78
C ILE A 63 -24.18 -28.56 -9.26
N ASN A 64 -25.29 -28.44 -9.99
CA ASN A 64 -26.39 -27.55 -9.63
C ASN A 64 -27.67 -28.36 -9.43
N GLY A 65 -28.44 -28.06 -8.40
CA GLY A 65 -29.85 -28.44 -8.32
C GLY A 65 -30.66 -27.55 -9.25
N VAL A 66 -31.51 -28.16 -10.06
CA VAL A 66 -32.40 -27.46 -10.98
C VAL A 66 -33.85 -27.81 -10.59
N PHE A 67 -34.63 -26.77 -10.37
CA PHE A 67 -36.10 -26.90 -10.22
C PHE A 67 -36.74 -25.83 -11.09
N GLN A 68 -37.52 -26.26 -12.05
CA GLN A 68 -38.24 -25.38 -12.96
C GLN A 68 -39.66 -25.77 -13.01
N PHE A 69 -40.59 -24.87 -12.68
CA PHE A 69 -42.03 -24.99 -12.88
C PHE A 69 -42.45 -24.06 -13.99
N THR A 70 -43.19 -24.62 -14.94
CA THR A 70 -43.68 -23.86 -16.09
C THR A 70 -45.19 -24.02 -16.25
N ASP A 71 -45.92 -22.90 -16.26
CA ASP A 71 -47.34 -22.85 -16.58
C ASP A 71 -47.46 -22.25 -18.02
N TYR A 72 -47.93 -23.03 -18.95
CA TYR A 72 -48.16 -22.58 -20.32
C TYR A 72 -49.52 -21.88 -20.43
N LEU A 73 -49.56 -20.57 -20.35
CA LEU A 73 -50.77 -19.76 -20.59
C LEU A 73 -51.42 -20.06 -21.96
N LYS A 74 -50.57 -20.36 -22.97
CA LYS A 74 -50.96 -20.92 -24.25
C LYS A 74 -50.10 -22.14 -24.51
N ARG A 75 -50.73 -23.31 -24.55
CA ARG A 75 -50.03 -24.60 -24.68
C ARG A 75 -49.31 -24.68 -26.01
N PRO A 76 -48.01 -25.01 -26.04
CA PRO A 76 -47.28 -25.27 -27.27
C PRO A 76 -47.87 -26.50 -27.97
N VAL A 77 -47.88 -26.45 -29.29
CA VAL A 77 -48.35 -27.54 -30.14
C VAL A 77 -47.12 -28.17 -30.77
N ASN A 78 -46.93 -29.47 -30.53
CA ASN A 78 -45.94 -30.28 -31.22
C ASN A 78 -46.57 -30.89 -32.45
N VAL A 79 -45.91 -30.74 -33.59
CA VAL A 79 -46.36 -31.33 -34.84
C VAL A 79 -45.57 -32.62 -35.05
N THR A 80 -46.28 -33.71 -35.27
CA THR A 80 -45.72 -35.05 -35.54
C THR A 80 -46.39 -35.71 -36.69
N THR A 81 -45.76 -36.72 -37.28
CA THR A 81 -46.39 -37.56 -38.33
C THR A 81 -47.20 -38.67 -37.72
N GLY A 82 -48.33 -39.07 -38.35
CA GLY A 82 -49.23 -40.08 -37.86
C GLY A 82 -48.60 -41.44 -37.58
N THR A 83 -47.55 -41.78 -38.37
CA THR A 83 -46.79 -43.04 -38.21
C THR A 83 -46.06 -43.17 -36.87
N LEU A 84 -45.82 -42.10 -36.14
CA LEU A 84 -45.16 -42.11 -34.81
C LEU A 84 -46.18 -42.35 -33.67
N LEU A 85 -47.50 -42.34 -33.95
CA LEU A 85 -48.56 -42.47 -32.95
C LEU A 85 -49.16 -43.89 -32.87
N GLY A 86 -48.69 -44.86 -33.66
CA GLY A 86 -49.07 -46.26 -33.59
C GLY A 86 -49.75 -46.75 -34.93
N ASN A 87 -49.99 -48.06 -35.01
CA ASN A 87 -50.45 -48.77 -36.20
C ASN A 87 -51.89 -48.47 -36.65
N ASP A 88 -52.62 -47.60 -35.96
CA ASP A 88 -53.99 -47.23 -36.29
C ASP A 88 -54.11 -46.04 -37.28
N PHE A 89 -52.96 -45.54 -37.73
CA PHE A 89 -52.93 -44.43 -38.68
C PHE A 89 -52.46 -44.91 -40.07
N PRO A 90 -53.23 -44.68 -41.19
CA PRO A 90 -52.84 -45.11 -42.54
C PRO A 90 -51.53 -44.44 -42.96
N GLU A 91 -50.85 -45.05 -43.94
CA GLU A 91 -49.55 -44.65 -44.54
C GLU A 91 -49.46 -43.23 -45.13
N ASP A 92 -50.55 -42.47 -45.09
CA ASP A 92 -50.56 -41.08 -45.55
C ASP A 92 -49.92 -40.15 -44.52
N PRO A 93 -48.93 -39.30 -44.88
CA PRO A 93 -48.22 -38.43 -43.93
C PRO A 93 -49.08 -37.25 -43.50
N THR A 94 -50.19 -37.52 -42.81
CA THR A 94 -51.02 -36.46 -42.23
C THR A 94 -50.32 -35.94 -40.97
N TRP A 95 -49.99 -34.65 -40.96
CA TRP A 95 -49.47 -33.95 -39.82
C TRP A 95 -50.50 -33.96 -38.68
N GLN A 96 -50.10 -34.51 -37.54
CA GLN A 96 -50.92 -34.48 -36.36
C GLN A 96 -50.34 -33.50 -35.31
N THR A 97 -51.23 -32.84 -34.61
CA THR A 97 -50.84 -31.85 -33.59
C THR A 97 -51.15 -32.41 -32.22
N ILE A 98 -50.09 -32.51 -31.38
CA ILE A 98 -50.16 -32.87 -29.97
C ILE A 98 -49.97 -31.62 -29.14
N ARG A 99 -50.94 -31.27 -28.29
CA ARG A 99 -50.77 -30.15 -27.36
C ARG A 99 -50.02 -30.64 -26.13
N SER A 100 -48.98 -29.88 -25.70
CA SER A 100 -48.30 -30.13 -24.42
C SER A 100 -49.25 -29.96 -23.24
N MET A 101 -48.92 -30.61 -22.11
CA MET A 101 -49.61 -30.39 -20.86
C MET A 101 -49.43 -28.94 -20.41
N GLN A 102 -50.37 -28.43 -19.62
CA GLN A 102 -50.36 -27.04 -19.17
C GLN A 102 -49.22 -26.78 -18.17
N TYR A 103 -48.97 -27.69 -17.25
CA TYR A 103 -47.96 -27.56 -16.20
C TYR A 103 -46.85 -28.56 -16.44
N ASN A 104 -45.62 -28.04 -16.48
CA ASN A 104 -44.42 -28.86 -16.54
C ASN A 104 -43.51 -28.56 -15.35
N VAL A 105 -43.00 -29.59 -14.73
CA VAL A 105 -42.00 -29.51 -13.67
C VAL A 105 -40.75 -30.26 -14.12
N ASN A 106 -39.62 -29.61 -13.98
CA ASN A 106 -38.32 -30.23 -14.16
C ASN A 106 -37.56 -30.10 -12.84
N ALA A 107 -37.27 -31.24 -12.19
CA ALA A 107 -36.53 -31.27 -10.93
C ALA A 107 -35.38 -32.28 -11.00
N GLY A 108 -34.16 -31.85 -10.73
CA GLY A 108 -33.01 -32.73 -10.87
C GLY A 108 -31.68 -32.09 -10.49
N VAL A 109 -30.63 -32.79 -10.85
CA VAL A 109 -29.24 -32.35 -10.65
C VAL A 109 -28.56 -32.29 -12.00
N GLN A 110 -27.90 -31.18 -12.28
CA GLN A 110 -27.15 -30.93 -13.51
C GLN A 110 -25.65 -30.86 -13.18
N LEU A 111 -24.84 -31.62 -13.94
CA LEU A 111 -23.40 -31.60 -13.92
C LEU A 111 -22.90 -30.82 -15.15
N ASN A 112 -21.94 -29.94 -14.96
CA ASN A 112 -21.16 -29.33 -16.03
C ASN A 112 -19.68 -29.35 -15.66
N MET A 113 -18.82 -29.94 -16.50
CA MET A 113 -17.37 -30.03 -16.27
C MET A 113 -16.63 -29.71 -17.57
N PRO A 114 -15.79 -28.67 -17.60
CA PRO A 114 -14.91 -28.44 -18.73
C PRO A 114 -13.82 -29.51 -18.78
N LEU A 115 -13.75 -30.27 -19.86
CA LEU A 115 -12.69 -31.25 -20.11
C LEU A 115 -11.47 -30.61 -20.77
N TYR A 116 -11.73 -29.65 -21.66
CA TYR A 116 -10.71 -28.82 -22.31
C TYR A 116 -11.22 -27.43 -22.55
N ASN A 117 -10.52 -26.45 -21.98
CA ASN A 117 -10.80 -25.02 -22.20
C ASN A 117 -9.52 -24.20 -22.04
N GLN A 118 -8.92 -23.84 -23.17
CA GLN A 118 -7.65 -23.10 -23.21
C GLN A 118 -7.74 -21.71 -22.56
N VAL A 119 -8.92 -21.09 -22.54
CA VAL A 119 -9.15 -19.79 -21.89
C VAL A 119 -8.91 -19.89 -20.37
N ILE A 120 -9.35 -21.01 -19.75
CA ILE A 120 -9.15 -21.21 -18.29
C ILE A 120 -7.65 -21.33 -17.99
N TYR A 121 -6.88 -22.08 -18.79
CA TYR A 121 -5.43 -22.20 -18.59
C TYR A 121 -4.72 -20.85 -18.77
N ALA A 122 -5.07 -20.09 -19.80
CA ALA A 122 -4.53 -18.75 -20.00
C ALA A 122 -4.91 -17.77 -18.86
N SER A 123 -6.13 -17.91 -18.32
CA SER A 123 -6.57 -17.12 -17.14
C SER A 123 -5.79 -17.47 -15.87
N ILE A 124 -5.42 -18.75 -15.68
CA ILE A 124 -4.55 -19.19 -14.56
C ILE A 124 -3.16 -18.54 -14.69
N ASP A 125 -2.59 -18.51 -15.90
CA ASP A 125 -1.28 -17.91 -16.10
C ASP A 125 -1.31 -16.38 -15.95
N ALA A 126 -2.38 -15.71 -16.38
CA ALA A 126 -2.59 -14.31 -16.11
C ALA A 126 -2.73 -14.03 -14.59
N ALA A 127 -3.45 -14.89 -13.85
CA ALA A 127 -3.60 -14.76 -12.40
C ALA A 127 -2.26 -14.95 -11.64
N LYS A 128 -1.37 -15.83 -12.12
CA LYS A 128 0.00 -15.95 -11.57
C LYS A 128 0.81 -14.66 -11.78
N THR A 129 0.67 -14.00 -12.92
CA THR A 129 1.32 -12.70 -13.17
C THR A 129 0.76 -11.61 -12.24
N VAL A 130 -0.53 -11.64 -11.93
CA VAL A 130 -1.15 -10.73 -10.94
C VAL A 130 -0.58 -10.99 -9.54
N GLU A 131 -0.37 -12.26 -9.14
CA GLU A 131 0.28 -12.58 -7.85
C GLU A 131 1.71 -12.00 -7.79
N GLN A 132 2.50 -12.15 -8.86
CA GLN A 132 3.84 -11.58 -8.93
C GLN A 132 3.82 -10.05 -8.82
N LEU A 133 2.83 -9.38 -9.45
CA LEU A 133 2.63 -7.94 -9.30
C LEU A 133 2.27 -7.56 -7.86
N SER A 134 1.45 -8.35 -7.18
CA SER A 134 1.12 -8.11 -5.77
C SER A 134 2.35 -8.22 -4.86
N HIS A 135 3.26 -9.15 -5.13
CA HIS A 135 4.55 -9.24 -4.42
C HIS A 135 5.42 -8.01 -4.65
N LEU A 136 5.56 -7.55 -5.90
CA LEU A 136 6.32 -6.34 -6.21
C LEU A 136 5.69 -5.08 -5.60
N SER A 137 4.35 -5.03 -5.54
CA SER A 137 3.63 -3.94 -4.87
C SER A 137 3.92 -3.91 -3.37
N TYR A 138 4.04 -5.09 -2.73
CA TYR A 138 4.46 -5.18 -1.34
C TYR A 138 5.91 -4.71 -1.15
N GLU A 139 6.86 -5.15 -2.01
CA GLU A 139 8.25 -4.69 -1.97
C GLU A 139 8.31 -3.16 -2.08
N LYS A 140 7.56 -2.57 -3.03
CA LYS A 140 7.46 -1.12 -3.17
C LYS A 140 6.85 -0.44 -1.94
N ALA A 141 5.81 -1.01 -1.36
CA ALA A 141 5.19 -0.45 -0.15
C ALA A 141 6.15 -0.46 1.05
N VAL A 142 7.03 -1.47 1.16
CA VAL A 142 8.10 -1.51 2.17
C VAL A 142 9.11 -0.38 1.94
N GLU A 143 9.54 -0.13 0.70
CA GLU A 143 10.42 0.99 0.37
C GLU A 143 9.76 2.34 0.69
N ASP A 144 8.50 2.53 0.28
CA ASP A 144 7.76 3.77 0.52
C ASP A 144 7.58 4.04 2.03
N LEU A 145 7.28 3.01 2.83
CA LEU A 145 7.19 3.13 4.29
C LEU A 145 8.55 3.47 4.91
N THR A 146 9.62 2.80 4.48
CA THR A 146 10.99 3.05 4.95
C THR A 146 11.40 4.50 4.68
N MET A 147 11.09 5.02 3.49
CA MET A 147 11.32 6.42 3.14
C MET A 147 10.52 7.38 4.02
N GLN A 148 9.26 7.07 4.31
CA GLN A 148 8.42 7.91 5.17
C GLN A 148 8.94 7.92 6.60
N ILE A 149 9.27 6.76 7.17
CA ILE A 149 9.86 6.65 8.51
C ILE A 149 11.17 7.45 8.57
N GLY A 150 12.07 7.26 7.61
CA GLY A 150 13.35 7.97 7.58
C GLY A 150 13.18 9.48 7.52
N LYS A 151 12.28 10.01 6.68
CA LYS A 151 11.98 11.44 6.59
C LYS A 151 11.46 12.02 7.90
N VAL A 152 10.49 11.34 8.53
CA VAL A 152 9.89 11.80 9.79
C VAL A 152 10.89 11.67 10.94
N TYR A 153 11.69 10.61 10.97
CA TYR A 153 12.75 10.40 11.97
C TYR A 153 13.80 11.51 11.94
N TYR A 154 14.36 11.82 10.75
CA TYR A 154 15.33 12.91 10.62
C TYR A 154 14.74 14.29 10.91
N LEU A 155 13.45 14.50 10.60
CA LEU A 155 12.76 15.72 10.97
C LEU A 155 12.56 15.81 12.49
N ALA A 156 12.24 14.70 13.15
CA ALA A 156 12.14 14.64 14.62
C ALA A 156 13.51 14.92 15.27
N GLN A 157 14.60 14.34 14.76
CA GLN A 157 15.96 14.64 15.21
C GLN A 157 16.29 16.13 15.06
N SER A 158 15.94 16.72 13.91
CA SER A 158 16.15 18.16 13.67
C SER A 158 15.36 19.03 14.66
N SER A 159 14.10 18.67 14.93
CA SER A 159 13.26 19.40 15.90
C SER A 159 13.76 19.25 17.34
N LEU A 160 14.24 18.07 17.72
CA LEU A 160 14.88 17.81 19.02
C LEU A 160 16.14 18.67 19.19
N GLU A 161 17.02 18.69 18.17
CA GLU A 161 18.25 19.51 18.19
C GLU A 161 17.92 20.99 18.31
N GLN A 162 16.92 21.49 17.58
CA GLN A 162 16.46 22.88 17.69
C GLN A 162 15.93 23.21 19.09
N THR A 163 15.20 22.28 19.72
CA THR A 163 14.72 22.45 21.11
C THR A 163 15.90 22.58 22.08
N MET A 164 16.88 21.69 21.98
CA MET A 164 18.07 21.69 22.85
C MET A 164 18.93 22.95 22.66
N LEU A 165 19.17 23.36 21.40
CA LEU A 165 19.89 24.60 21.11
C LEU A 165 19.14 25.83 21.65
N THR A 166 17.82 25.81 21.62
CA THR A 166 17.00 26.91 22.17
C THR A 166 17.09 26.95 23.70
N ASP A 167 17.17 25.79 24.40
CA ASP A 167 17.40 25.71 25.85
C ASP A 167 18.75 26.34 26.23
N GLU A 168 19.79 26.05 25.47
CA GLU A 168 21.10 26.67 25.66
C GLU A 168 21.04 28.18 25.41
N ASN A 169 20.31 28.64 24.39
CA ASN A 169 20.14 30.06 24.08
C ASN A 169 19.35 30.78 25.18
N ILE A 170 18.31 30.16 25.74
CA ILE A 170 17.54 30.67 26.88
C ILE A 170 18.47 30.83 28.08
N SER A 171 19.28 29.83 28.39
CA SER A 171 20.23 29.88 29.53
C SER A 171 21.23 31.04 29.38
N ARG A 172 21.78 31.23 28.18
CA ARG A 172 22.66 32.37 27.88
C ARG A 172 21.95 33.72 28.01
N MET A 173 20.72 33.81 27.51
CA MET A 173 19.94 35.04 27.57
C MET A 173 19.49 35.37 28.98
N GLN A 174 19.23 34.39 29.85
CA GLN A 174 18.94 34.60 31.28
C GLN A 174 20.18 35.17 31.98
N GLU A 175 21.38 34.67 31.70
CA GLU A 175 22.63 35.20 32.22
C GLU A 175 22.85 36.66 31.76
N LEU A 176 22.61 36.94 30.46
CA LEU A 176 22.71 38.30 29.91
C LEU A 176 21.69 39.25 30.57
N CYS A 177 20.46 38.81 30.81
CA CYS A 177 19.46 39.60 31.55
C CYS A 177 19.92 39.92 32.97
N ALA A 178 20.49 38.96 33.70
CA ALA A 178 20.97 39.17 35.04
C ALA A 178 22.15 40.18 35.11
N ILE A 179 23.10 40.06 34.17
CA ILE A 179 24.19 41.02 34.04
C ILE A 179 23.66 42.42 33.73
N THR A 180 22.73 42.55 32.78
CA THR A 180 22.15 43.82 32.38
C THR A 180 21.36 44.46 33.53
N GLU A 181 20.63 43.68 34.33
CA GLU A 181 19.89 44.13 35.48
C GLU A 181 20.82 44.71 36.59
N ALA A 182 21.92 43.99 36.89
CA ALA A 182 22.94 44.51 37.81
C ALA A 182 23.60 45.81 37.29
N MET A 183 23.89 45.92 36.02
CA MET A 183 24.43 47.14 35.41
C MET A 183 23.41 48.31 35.43
N TYR A 184 22.13 48.03 35.28
CA TYR A 184 21.06 49.01 35.39
C TYR A 184 20.93 49.53 36.81
N GLU A 185 20.98 48.66 37.83
CA GLU A 185 20.95 49.05 39.25
C GLU A 185 22.15 49.94 39.64
N GLN A 186 23.28 49.77 38.95
CA GLN A 186 24.48 50.59 39.12
C GLN A 186 24.46 51.87 38.27
N GLY A 187 23.39 52.10 37.45
CA GLY A 187 23.26 53.25 36.56
C GLY A 187 24.17 53.23 35.33
N VAL A 188 24.75 52.09 34.97
CA VAL A 188 25.69 51.92 33.83
C VAL A 188 24.95 51.79 32.52
N VAL A 189 23.77 51.14 32.51
CA VAL A 189 22.94 50.95 31.31
C VAL A 189 21.56 51.52 31.50
N LEU A 190 20.81 51.75 30.40
CA LEU A 190 19.47 52.29 30.39
C LEU A 190 18.42 51.21 30.63
N GLU A 191 17.25 51.56 31.16
CA GLU A 191 16.10 50.66 31.32
C GLU A 191 15.66 50.06 29.95
N VAL A 192 15.81 50.79 28.86
CA VAL A 192 15.53 50.30 27.50
C VAL A 192 16.38 49.08 27.15
N ASP A 193 17.62 48.99 27.58
CA ASP A 193 18.51 47.90 27.29
C ASP A 193 18.12 46.62 28.09
N LEU A 194 17.74 46.78 29.37
CA LEU A 194 17.16 45.73 30.16
C LEU A 194 15.83 45.19 29.54
N ASN A 195 14.98 46.09 29.10
CA ASN A 195 13.73 45.71 28.45
C ASN A 195 13.95 44.95 27.12
N ARG A 196 14.97 45.34 26.31
CA ARG A 196 15.41 44.60 25.13
C ARG A 196 15.84 43.18 25.44
N ALA A 197 16.65 42.96 26.47
CA ALA A 197 17.07 41.66 26.92
C ALA A 197 15.87 40.78 27.35
N ARG A 198 14.97 41.36 28.16
CA ARG A 198 13.74 40.66 28.62
C ARG A 198 12.81 40.26 27.45
N ILE A 199 12.62 41.15 26.48
CA ILE A 199 11.83 40.83 25.27
C ILE A 199 12.45 39.67 24.49
N ASN A 200 13.79 39.66 24.27
CA ASN A 200 14.48 38.57 23.59
C ASN A 200 14.35 37.25 24.35
N LEU A 201 14.46 37.26 25.68
CA LEU A 201 14.25 36.08 26.52
C LEU A 201 12.81 35.53 26.38
N GLN A 202 11.79 36.39 26.33
CA GLN A 202 10.39 35.98 26.13
C GLN A 202 10.19 35.38 24.74
N ASN A 203 10.79 35.97 23.70
CA ASN A 203 10.72 35.43 22.33
C ASN A 203 11.39 34.06 22.23
N LEU A 204 12.52 33.85 22.92
CA LEU A 204 13.18 32.53 22.95
C LEU A 204 12.34 31.46 23.63
N LYS A 205 11.65 31.79 24.74
CA LYS A 205 10.72 30.86 25.40
C LYS A 205 9.57 30.47 24.49
N ALA A 206 8.97 31.45 23.78
CA ALA A 206 7.92 31.16 22.81
C ALA A 206 8.43 30.27 21.63
N GLN A 207 9.67 30.49 21.20
CA GLN A 207 10.32 29.63 20.17
C GLN A 207 10.60 28.22 20.68
N GLN A 208 10.98 28.07 21.95
CA GLN A 208 11.14 26.76 22.60
C GLN A 208 9.83 25.97 22.58
N ASP A 209 8.74 26.57 23.01
CA ASP A 209 7.41 25.95 22.99
C ASP A 209 7.02 25.51 21.59
N GLN A 210 7.34 26.32 20.56
CA GLN A 210 7.09 25.97 19.16
C GLN A 210 7.88 24.74 18.71
N PHE A 211 9.19 24.67 19.01
CA PHE A 211 10.02 23.50 18.63
C PHE A 211 9.63 22.24 19.41
N ALA A 212 9.29 22.38 20.69
CA ALA A 212 8.78 21.26 21.49
C ALA A 212 7.46 20.72 20.92
N MET A 213 6.55 21.60 20.49
CA MET A 213 5.31 21.21 19.81
C MET A 213 5.60 20.48 18.48
N LEU A 214 6.49 21.01 17.64
CA LEU A 214 6.87 20.37 16.39
C LEU A 214 7.48 18.98 16.63
N TYR A 215 8.38 18.84 17.59
CA TYR A 215 8.95 17.55 17.97
C TYR A 215 7.89 16.55 18.40
N ALA A 216 6.95 16.97 19.26
CA ALA A 216 5.83 16.11 19.67
C ALA A 216 4.95 15.68 18.49
N GLN A 217 4.70 16.56 17.51
CA GLN A 217 3.96 16.23 16.28
C GLN A 217 4.71 15.18 15.45
N GLN A 218 6.04 15.28 15.32
CA GLN A 218 6.84 14.30 14.59
C GLN A 218 6.84 12.93 15.30
N LEU A 219 6.93 12.92 16.62
CA LEU A 219 6.81 11.69 17.41
C LEU A 219 5.43 11.03 17.24
N ASN A 220 4.35 11.82 17.20
CA ASN A 220 3.01 11.28 16.93
C ASN A 220 2.92 10.67 15.52
N MET A 221 3.54 11.31 14.52
CA MET A 221 3.60 10.75 13.18
C MET A 221 4.44 9.47 13.11
N LEU A 222 5.58 9.41 13.84
CA LEU A 222 6.36 8.18 13.97
C LEU A 222 5.54 7.08 14.64
N ARG A 223 4.85 7.34 15.77
CA ARG A 223 3.97 6.35 16.41
C ARG A 223 2.95 5.78 15.44
N PHE A 224 2.33 6.64 14.64
CA PHE A 224 1.38 6.21 13.60
C PHE A 224 2.03 5.30 12.55
N LEU A 225 3.23 5.64 12.06
CA LEU A 225 3.94 4.82 11.07
C LEU A 225 4.42 3.48 11.63
N LEU A 226 4.74 3.44 12.94
CA LEU A 226 5.24 2.26 13.65
C LEU A 226 4.10 1.39 14.23
N ASP A 227 2.84 1.84 14.11
CA ASP A 227 1.65 1.23 14.74
C ASP A 227 1.80 1.09 16.26
N LEU A 228 2.32 2.15 16.91
CA LEU A 228 2.44 2.26 18.36
C LEU A 228 1.21 2.92 18.97
N ALA A 229 0.90 2.57 20.23
CA ALA A 229 -0.17 3.23 20.96
C ALA A 229 0.15 4.74 21.17
N PRO A 230 -0.86 5.63 21.17
CA PRO A 230 -0.63 7.08 21.36
C PRO A 230 0.06 7.45 22.66
N GLU A 231 -0.12 6.63 23.71
CA GLU A 231 0.44 6.82 25.03
C GLU A 231 1.86 6.24 25.19
N GLU A 232 2.33 5.48 24.21
CA GLU A 232 3.64 4.85 24.26
C GLU A 232 4.74 5.91 24.16
N GLN A 233 5.66 5.87 25.10
CA GLN A 233 6.77 6.83 25.16
C GLN A 233 7.80 6.47 24.09
N LEU A 234 7.97 7.36 23.13
CA LEU A 234 8.91 7.25 22.02
C LEU A 234 9.83 8.47 22.06
N GLU A 235 11.12 8.24 21.98
CA GLU A 235 12.14 9.26 21.79
C GLU A 235 13.04 8.84 20.61
N VAL A 236 13.64 9.82 19.92
CA VAL A 236 14.63 9.57 18.86
C VAL A 236 16.02 9.87 19.36
N GLU A 237 17.03 9.22 18.79
CA GLU A 237 18.42 9.55 19.09
C GLU A 237 18.73 11.00 18.70
N ARG A 238 19.69 11.58 19.41
CA ARG A 238 20.19 12.91 19.04
C ARG A 238 20.86 12.90 17.68
N MET A 239 20.77 14.02 17.00
CA MET A 239 21.47 14.21 15.73
C MET A 239 23.00 14.15 15.99
N PRO A 240 23.74 13.32 15.23
CA PRO A 240 25.20 13.26 15.36
C PRO A 240 25.82 14.63 15.03
N ARG A 241 26.98 14.93 15.62
CA ARG A 241 27.65 16.23 15.37
C ARG A 241 28.13 16.38 13.94
N ASP A 242 28.59 15.27 13.37
CA ASP A 242 29.16 15.23 12.03
C ASP A 242 28.30 14.34 11.11
N ILE A 243 28.34 14.64 9.82
CA ILE A 243 27.66 13.83 8.80
C ILE A 243 28.41 12.53 8.58
N VAL A 244 27.65 11.42 8.51
CA VAL A 244 28.19 10.09 8.17
C VAL A 244 27.82 9.79 6.72
N GLN A 245 28.83 9.78 5.83
CA GLN A 245 28.63 9.41 4.44
C GLN A 245 28.58 7.90 4.28
N ILE A 246 27.51 7.41 3.66
CA ILE A 246 27.37 6.01 3.25
C ILE A 246 27.89 5.89 1.81
N ASN A 247 28.73 4.89 1.58
CA ASN A 247 29.25 4.66 0.23
C ASN A 247 28.14 4.02 -0.62
N ILE A 248 27.60 4.77 -1.58
CA ILE A 248 26.46 4.36 -2.40
C ILE A 248 26.97 4.13 -3.83
N SER A 249 26.82 2.92 -4.34
CA SER A 249 27.27 2.52 -5.66
C SER A 249 26.13 2.39 -6.66
N GLY A 250 26.12 3.27 -7.66
CA GLY A 250 25.38 3.11 -8.92
C GLY A 250 23.84 3.07 -8.81
N ILE A 251 23.18 3.17 -9.97
CA ILE A 251 21.73 3.02 -10.09
C ILE A 251 21.36 1.53 -10.03
N SER A 252 20.34 1.17 -9.29
CA SER A 252 19.78 -0.19 -9.33
C SER A 252 18.82 -0.36 -10.50
N HIS A 253 19.09 -1.34 -11.34
CA HIS A 253 18.15 -1.77 -12.39
C HIS A 253 17.08 -2.73 -11.85
N THR A 254 17.12 -3.06 -10.55
CA THR A 254 16.21 -4.02 -9.90
C THR A 254 15.15 -3.36 -9.02
N LEU A 255 14.99 -2.04 -9.12
CA LEU A 255 13.97 -1.31 -8.35
C LEU A 255 12.59 -1.94 -8.54
N PRO A 256 11.80 -2.12 -7.46
CA PRO A 256 10.48 -2.75 -7.54
C PRO A 256 9.57 -2.09 -8.56
N GLU A 257 9.60 -0.77 -8.69
CA GLU A 257 8.78 -0.01 -9.65
C GLU A 257 9.14 -0.32 -11.13
N LEU A 258 10.42 -0.53 -11.48
CA LEU A 258 10.82 -0.95 -12.83
C LEU A 258 10.38 -2.39 -13.13
N ARG A 259 10.55 -3.28 -12.13
CA ARG A 259 10.08 -4.67 -12.21
C ARG A 259 8.56 -4.74 -12.35
N MET A 260 7.81 -3.88 -11.64
CA MET A 260 6.36 -3.75 -11.78
C MET A 260 5.95 -3.31 -13.18
N ALA A 261 6.60 -2.30 -13.76
CA ALA A 261 6.32 -1.83 -15.12
C ALA A 261 6.52 -2.94 -16.17
N THR A 262 7.60 -3.72 -16.04
CA THR A 262 7.87 -4.88 -16.90
C THR A 262 6.80 -5.97 -16.73
N LYS A 263 6.40 -6.27 -15.49
CA LYS A 263 5.35 -7.27 -15.19
C LYS A 263 3.97 -6.82 -15.63
N GLN A 264 3.69 -5.52 -15.62
CA GLN A 264 2.44 -4.97 -16.16
C GLN A 264 2.32 -5.22 -17.66
N LYS A 265 3.40 -5.04 -18.43
CA LYS A 265 3.43 -5.39 -19.86
C LYS A 265 3.22 -6.89 -20.06
N GLU A 266 3.88 -7.75 -19.27
CA GLU A 266 3.66 -9.21 -19.31
C GLU A 266 2.21 -9.58 -19.05
N LEU A 267 1.53 -8.93 -18.08
CA LEU A 267 0.11 -9.16 -17.81
C LEU A 267 -0.77 -8.85 -19.03
N ILE A 268 -0.45 -7.77 -19.76
CA ILE A 268 -1.17 -7.42 -21.00
C ILE A 268 -0.95 -8.51 -22.07
N ASP A 269 0.27 -9.04 -22.21
CA ASP A 269 0.56 -10.13 -23.15
C ASP A 269 -0.19 -11.41 -22.78
N ARG A 270 -0.33 -11.72 -21.47
CA ARG A 270 -1.16 -12.84 -20.98
C ARG A 270 -2.64 -12.64 -21.30
N LYS A 271 -3.16 -11.40 -21.20
CA LYS A 271 -4.54 -11.08 -21.64
C LYS A 271 -4.72 -11.31 -23.13
N ILE A 272 -3.76 -10.86 -23.95
CA ILE A 272 -3.78 -11.15 -25.40
C ILE A 272 -3.82 -12.66 -25.66
N THR A 273 -3.02 -13.42 -24.91
CA THR A 273 -2.98 -14.89 -25.02
C THR A 273 -4.30 -15.52 -24.62
N ALA A 274 -4.97 -14.99 -23.59
CA ALA A 274 -6.30 -15.46 -23.18
C ALA A 274 -7.36 -15.20 -24.27
N ILE A 275 -7.35 -14.04 -24.92
CA ILE A 275 -8.26 -13.74 -26.03
C ILE A 275 -7.95 -14.64 -27.25
N LYS A 276 -6.67 -14.90 -27.54
CA LYS A 276 -6.30 -15.86 -28.59
C LYS A 276 -6.79 -17.27 -28.29
N ALA A 277 -6.81 -17.66 -27.01
CA ALA A 277 -7.32 -18.96 -26.57
C ALA A 277 -8.84 -19.13 -26.85
N GLU A 278 -9.60 -18.04 -26.98
CA GLU A 278 -11.02 -18.09 -27.36
C GLU A 278 -11.29 -18.53 -28.80
N TYR A 279 -10.28 -18.61 -29.67
CA TYR A 279 -10.39 -19.20 -30.99
C TYR A 279 -10.32 -20.74 -30.97
N ILE A 280 -9.86 -21.32 -29.85
CA ILE A 280 -9.66 -22.76 -29.70
C ILE A 280 -10.98 -23.40 -29.27
N PRO A 281 -11.39 -24.54 -29.86
CA PRO A 281 -12.58 -25.26 -29.43
C PRO A 281 -12.54 -25.60 -27.94
N THR A 282 -13.73 -25.56 -27.32
CA THR A 282 -13.91 -25.99 -25.93
C THR A 282 -14.67 -27.31 -25.89
N ILE A 283 -14.31 -28.18 -24.96
CA ILE A 283 -14.91 -29.49 -24.72
C ILE A 283 -15.43 -29.53 -23.31
N SER A 284 -16.71 -29.81 -23.10
CA SER A 284 -17.32 -29.96 -21.78
C SER A 284 -18.16 -31.24 -21.68
N LEU A 285 -18.10 -31.86 -20.52
CA LEU A 285 -18.96 -32.94 -20.11
C LEU A 285 -20.20 -32.33 -19.44
N THR A 286 -21.37 -32.70 -19.91
CA THR A 286 -22.65 -32.33 -19.30
C THR A 286 -23.35 -33.58 -18.83
N GLY A 287 -24.03 -33.51 -17.70
CA GLY A 287 -24.86 -34.59 -17.20
C GLY A 287 -26.10 -34.06 -16.54
N TYR A 288 -27.15 -34.82 -16.60
CA TYR A 288 -28.38 -34.53 -15.88
C TYR A 288 -28.98 -35.81 -15.33
N ALA A 289 -29.51 -35.74 -14.10
CA ALA A 289 -30.28 -36.81 -13.50
C ALA A 289 -31.46 -36.19 -12.71
N GLY A 290 -32.69 -36.55 -13.06
CA GLY A 290 -33.84 -35.92 -12.44
C GLY A 290 -35.14 -36.51 -12.92
N ALA A 291 -36.24 -35.80 -12.69
CA ALA A 291 -37.59 -36.20 -13.07
C ALA A 291 -38.31 -35.02 -13.76
N LEU A 292 -39.05 -35.36 -14.77
CA LEU A 292 -39.93 -34.45 -15.51
C LEU A 292 -41.36 -34.78 -15.15
N GLY A 293 -42.14 -33.82 -14.66
CA GLY A 293 -43.56 -33.95 -14.36
C GLY A 293 -44.39 -33.17 -15.37
N TYR A 294 -45.47 -33.80 -15.86
CA TYR A 294 -46.39 -33.21 -16.80
C TYR A 294 -47.82 -33.34 -16.32
N GLN A 295 -48.58 -32.25 -16.25
CA GLN A 295 -49.97 -32.24 -15.77
C GLN A 295 -50.82 -31.16 -16.43
N ASP A 296 -52.12 -31.43 -16.49
CA ASP A 296 -53.13 -30.47 -16.91
C ASP A 296 -53.74 -29.67 -15.77
N LYS A 297 -53.58 -30.16 -14.50
CA LYS A 297 -54.07 -29.52 -13.30
C LYS A 297 -53.01 -29.58 -12.22
N ILE A 298 -52.74 -28.47 -11.54
CA ILE A 298 -51.65 -28.34 -10.58
C ILE A 298 -51.76 -29.29 -9.39
N ASN A 299 -53.00 -29.57 -8.92
CA ASN A 299 -53.26 -30.47 -7.81
C ASN A 299 -52.92 -31.94 -8.11
N HIS A 300 -52.83 -32.35 -9.39
CA HIS A 300 -52.53 -33.72 -9.79
C HIS A 300 -51.06 -34.11 -9.58
N PHE A 301 -50.13 -33.16 -9.41
CA PHE A 301 -48.75 -33.47 -9.06
C PHE A 301 -48.62 -34.18 -7.73
N PHE A 302 -49.57 -34.00 -6.82
CA PHE A 302 -49.52 -34.48 -5.44
C PHE A 302 -50.41 -35.71 -5.20
N HIS A 303 -51.09 -36.22 -6.23
CA HIS A 303 -51.94 -37.40 -6.09
C HIS A 303 -51.14 -38.69 -6.34
N THR A 304 -51.18 -39.62 -5.37
CA THR A 304 -50.39 -40.87 -5.37
C THR A 304 -51.09 -42.08 -5.98
N LYS A 305 -52.21 -41.90 -6.69
CA LYS A 305 -52.91 -43.04 -7.36
C LYS A 305 -52.09 -43.54 -8.54
N ALA A 306 -51.73 -44.85 -8.51
CA ALA A 306 -50.85 -45.53 -9.45
C ALA A 306 -51.29 -45.53 -10.97
N SER A 307 -52.49 -45.01 -11.29
CA SER A 307 -52.97 -44.91 -12.65
C SER A 307 -52.56 -43.65 -13.43
N SER A 308 -51.81 -42.76 -12.80
CA SER A 308 -51.31 -41.55 -13.43
C SER A 308 -49.84 -41.38 -13.12
N GLN A 309 -48.97 -42.10 -13.85
CA GLN A 309 -47.53 -41.80 -13.82
C GLN A 309 -47.33 -40.46 -14.53
N ASN A 310 -47.20 -39.41 -13.74
CA ASN A 310 -47.04 -38.03 -14.20
C ASN A 310 -45.60 -37.57 -14.08
N TRP A 311 -44.72 -38.41 -13.54
CA TRP A 311 -43.32 -38.18 -13.35
C TRP A 311 -42.49 -39.19 -14.15
N PHE A 312 -41.59 -38.69 -14.97
CA PHE A 312 -40.70 -39.48 -15.83
C PHE A 312 -39.27 -39.21 -15.44
N GLY A 313 -38.54 -40.26 -15.08
CA GLY A 313 -37.10 -40.17 -14.85
C GLY A 313 -36.37 -39.80 -16.15
N ASN A 314 -35.41 -38.88 -16.02
CA ASN A 314 -34.54 -38.50 -17.10
C ASN A 314 -33.09 -38.48 -16.61
N CYS A 315 -32.21 -39.22 -17.31
CA CYS A 315 -30.78 -39.25 -16.95
C CYS A 315 -29.97 -39.36 -18.25
N PHE A 316 -29.02 -38.45 -18.40
CA PHE A 316 -28.09 -38.52 -19.53
C PHE A 316 -26.70 -37.98 -19.14
N ILE A 317 -25.69 -38.41 -19.90
CA ILE A 317 -24.37 -37.83 -19.97
C ILE A 317 -24.11 -37.48 -21.43
N GLY A 318 -23.63 -36.28 -21.67
CA GLY A 318 -23.35 -35.75 -22.99
C GLY A 318 -21.98 -35.08 -23.08
N LEU A 319 -21.35 -35.16 -24.22
CA LEU A 319 -20.16 -34.40 -24.56
C LEU A 319 -20.55 -33.22 -25.43
N ASN A 320 -20.22 -32.03 -25.01
CA ASN A 320 -20.48 -30.81 -25.79
C ASN A 320 -19.17 -30.23 -26.30
N ILE A 321 -19.04 -30.06 -27.63
CA ILE A 321 -17.88 -29.44 -28.29
C ILE A 321 -18.37 -28.15 -28.92
N THR A 322 -17.81 -27.01 -28.48
CA THR A 322 -18.13 -25.69 -29.06
C THR A 322 -16.95 -25.20 -29.88
N ILE A 323 -17.15 -24.96 -31.15
CA ILE A 323 -16.15 -24.47 -32.10
C ILE A 323 -16.55 -23.07 -32.54
N PRO A 324 -15.80 -22.01 -32.15
CA PRO A 324 -16.09 -20.66 -32.60
C PRO A 324 -15.72 -20.50 -34.10
N ILE A 325 -16.68 -20.30 -34.96
CA ILE A 325 -16.44 -20.20 -36.42
C ILE A 325 -16.34 -18.74 -36.86
N PHE A 326 -17.22 -17.88 -36.36
CA PHE A 326 -17.27 -16.49 -36.77
C PHE A 326 -17.74 -15.61 -35.60
N ASP A 327 -17.02 -14.53 -35.35
CA ASP A 327 -17.28 -13.59 -34.27
C ASP A 327 -17.36 -12.12 -34.74
N ALA A 328 -17.65 -11.90 -36.01
CA ALA A 328 -17.65 -10.57 -36.64
C ALA A 328 -16.34 -9.77 -36.44
N GLY A 329 -15.21 -10.44 -36.16
CA GLY A 329 -13.90 -9.82 -35.94
C GLY A 329 -13.70 -9.19 -34.56
N SER A 330 -14.62 -9.41 -33.63
CA SER A 330 -14.57 -8.83 -32.28
C SER A 330 -13.25 -9.15 -31.54
N LYS A 331 -12.84 -10.43 -31.54
CA LYS A 331 -11.56 -10.85 -30.88
C LYS A 331 -10.33 -10.21 -31.54
N LYS A 332 -10.34 -10.07 -32.87
CA LYS A 332 -9.25 -9.40 -33.61
C LYS A 332 -9.10 -7.93 -33.17
N LEU A 333 -10.23 -7.24 -32.99
CA LEU A 333 -10.22 -5.84 -32.50
C LEU A 333 -9.80 -5.74 -31.07
N GLN A 334 -10.24 -6.65 -30.18
CA GLN A 334 -9.78 -6.72 -28.77
C GLN A 334 -8.27 -6.97 -28.68
N ILE A 335 -7.73 -7.91 -29.49
CA ILE A 335 -6.28 -8.14 -29.56
C ILE A 335 -5.54 -6.88 -30.02
N ARG A 336 -6.09 -6.15 -31.00
CA ARG A 336 -5.48 -4.88 -31.45
C ARG A 336 -5.48 -3.83 -30.36
N GLN A 337 -6.58 -3.70 -29.62
CA GLN A 337 -6.68 -2.79 -28.48
C GLN A 337 -5.61 -3.12 -27.43
N HIS A 338 -5.50 -4.38 -27.00
CA HIS A 338 -4.49 -4.79 -26.02
C HIS A 338 -3.05 -4.69 -26.54
N LYS A 339 -2.81 -4.73 -27.86
CA LYS A 339 -1.50 -4.41 -28.42
C LYS A 339 -1.15 -2.93 -28.24
N TYR A 340 -2.10 -2.03 -28.40
CA TYR A 340 -1.89 -0.60 -28.09
C TYR A 340 -1.66 -0.39 -26.58
N ASP A 341 -2.39 -1.12 -25.72
CA ASP A 341 -2.13 -1.11 -24.27
C ASP A 341 -0.68 -1.57 -23.97
N ALA A 342 -0.17 -2.59 -24.69
CA ALA A 342 1.20 -3.07 -24.53
C ALA A 342 2.24 -2.03 -24.99
N GLU A 343 2.01 -1.34 -26.10
CA GLU A 343 2.86 -0.24 -26.57
C GLU A 343 2.88 0.90 -25.55
N GLN A 344 1.72 1.28 -25.00
CA GLN A 344 1.66 2.26 -23.91
C GLN A 344 2.40 1.81 -22.66
N ALA A 345 2.34 0.52 -22.31
CA ALA A 345 3.07 -0.02 -21.17
C ALA A 345 4.59 0.03 -21.38
N ILE A 346 5.07 -0.22 -22.60
CA ILE A 346 6.49 -0.07 -22.97
C ILE A 346 6.91 1.39 -22.80
N ASN A 347 6.18 2.33 -23.41
CA ASN A 347 6.50 3.77 -23.33
C ASN A 347 6.50 4.26 -21.87
N ARG A 348 5.58 3.76 -21.01
CA ARG A 348 5.57 4.09 -19.58
C ARG A 348 6.79 3.53 -18.86
N ALA A 349 7.24 2.32 -19.21
CA ALA A 349 8.44 1.72 -18.61
C ALA A 349 9.70 2.50 -19.01
N GLU A 350 9.84 2.94 -20.26
CA GLU A 350 10.93 3.77 -20.75
C GLU A 350 10.93 5.15 -20.06
N LEU A 351 9.77 5.82 -20.00
CA LEU A 351 9.64 7.09 -19.29
C LEU A 351 9.98 6.97 -17.79
N LEU A 352 9.62 5.87 -17.16
CA LEU A 352 9.97 5.60 -15.76
C LEU A 352 11.47 5.41 -15.59
N GLN A 353 12.10 4.67 -16.51
CA GLN A 353 13.57 4.48 -16.50
C GLN A 353 14.31 5.81 -16.67
N ASP A 354 13.92 6.63 -17.64
CA ASP A 354 14.51 7.95 -17.88
C ASP A 354 14.32 8.88 -16.66
N LYS A 355 13.13 8.82 -16.05
CA LYS A 355 12.85 9.56 -14.81
C LYS A 355 13.78 9.13 -13.68
N ILE A 356 13.93 7.82 -13.43
CA ILE A 356 14.82 7.30 -12.38
C ILE A 356 16.27 7.72 -12.63
N MET A 357 16.74 7.70 -13.88
CA MET A 357 18.09 8.18 -14.22
C MET A 357 18.25 9.67 -13.93
N THR A 358 17.24 10.46 -14.26
CA THR A 358 17.23 11.90 -13.97
C THR A 358 17.18 12.16 -12.46
N ASP A 359 16.29 11.46 -11.74
CA ASP A 359 16.17 11.59 -10.29
C ASP A 359 17.47 11.19 -9.57
N TYR A 360 18.14 10.13 -10.03
CA TYR A 360 19.43 9.72 -9.49
C TYR A 360 20.53 10.77 -9.72
N SER A 361 20.61 11.34 -10.93
CA SER A 361 21.56 12.39 -11.24
C SER A 361 21.32 13.64 -10.38
N ASN A 362 20.04 14.01 -10.19
CA ASN A 362 19.66 15.13 -9.32
C ASN A 362 19.97 14.83 -7.85
N ALA A 363 19.74 13.60 -7.39
CA ALA A 363 20.02 13.18 -6.01
C ALA A 363 21.54 13.22 -5.71
N LEU A 364 22.39 12.86 -6.66
CA LEU A 364 23.85 13.00 -6.53
C LEU A 364 24.25 14.48 -6.39
N LEU A 365 23.77 15.33 -7.30
CA LEU A 365 24.05 16.78 -7.25
C LEU A 365 23.55 17.39 -5.92
N GLN A 366 22.39 16.96 -5.45
CA GLN A 366 21.83 17.41 -4.18
C GLN A 366 22.68 16.96 -2.98
N LEU A 367 23.15 15.70 -3.00
CA LEU A 367 24.01 15.18 -1.92
C LEU A 367 25.33 15.96 -1.86
N ASP A 368 26.02 16.14 -2.99
CA ASP A 368 27.29 16.88 -3.06
C ASP A 368 27.11 18.33 -2.58
N HIS A 369 26.05 19.00 -3.07
CA HIS A 369 25.71 20.35 -2.63
C HIS A 369 25.42 20.41 -1.11
N ASN A 370 24.64 19.48 -0.57
CA ASN A 370 24.30 19.47 0.86
C ASN A 370 25.52 19.20 1.75
N ILE A 371 26.52 18.44 1.27
CA ILE A 371 27.80 18.25 1.97
C ILE A 371 28.54 19.59 2.07
N GLU A 372 28.68 20.31 0.95
CA GLU A 372 29.35 21.62 0.91
C GLU A 372 28.63 22.66 1.79
N VAL A 373 27.28 22.68 1.72
CA VAL A 373 26.47 23.57 2.55
C VAL A 373 26.65 23.23 4.04
N PHE A 374 26.62 21.95 4.41
CA PHE A 374 26.82 21.55 5.82
C PHE A 374 28.20 21.97 6.34
N GLN A 375 29.27 21.79 5.55
CA GLN A 375 30.62 22.23 5.91
C GLN A 375 30.69 23.75 6.09
N THR A 376 30.13 24.51 5.15
CA THR A 376 30.07 25.97 5.22
C THR A 376 29.29 26.47 6.43
N GLN A 377 28.11 25.89 6.70
CA GLN A 377 27.29 26.26 7.86
C GLN A 377 27.94 25.86 9.17
N THR A 378 28.69 24.75 9.21
CA THR A 378 29.46 24.35 10.38
C THR A 378 30.57 25.35 10.68
N GLN A 379 31.28 25.82 9.66
CA GLN A 379 32.31 26.86 9.82
C GLN A 379 31.69 28.20 10.27
N SER A 380 30.58 28.61 9.66
CA SER A 380 29.86 29.83 10.02
C SER A 380 29.36 29.79 11.48
N TYR A 381 28.85 28.62 11.90
CA TYR A 381 28.46 28.42 13.30
C TYR A 381 29.64 28.58 14.26
N GLN A 382 30.80 27.99 13.96
CA GLN A 382 32.01 28.12 14.75
C GLN A 382 32.45 29.60 14.89
N GLN A 383 32.49 30.32 13.77
CA GLN A 383 32.81 31.74 13.76
C GLN A 383 31.81 32.58 14.58
N ALA A 384 30.51 32.29 14.45
CA ALA A 384 29.49 32.99 15.22
C ALA A 384 29.63 32.73 16.73
N CYS A 385 30.03 31.50 17.14
CA CYS A 385 30.36 31.19 18.53
C CYS A 385 31.52 32.03 19.05
N ASP A 386 32.58 32.15 18.26
CA ASP A 386 33.78 32.88 18.67
C ASP A 386 33.47 34.38 18.78
N VAL A 387 32.79 34.98 17.82
CA VAL A 387 32.34 36.38 17.82
C VAL A 387 31.49 36.66 19.05
N PHE A 388 30.40 35.87 19.24
CA PHE A 388 29.51 36.05 20.39
C PHE A 388 30.24 36.01 21.72
N LYS A 389 31.16 35.05 21.89
CA LYS A 389 31.97 34.93 23.12
C LYS A 389 32.80 36.20 23.41
N VAL A 390 33.46 36.74 22.39
CA VAL A 390 34.23 37.98 22.52
C VAL A 390 33.32 39.16 22.88
N THR A 391 32.21 39.32 22.16
CA THR A 391 31.29 40.44 22.43
C THR A 391 30.60 40.32 23.80
N GLN A 392 30.35 39.09 24.27
CA GLN A 392 29.81 38.84 25.61
C GLN A 392 30.79 39.32 26.71
N GLU A 393 32.09 39.01 26.60
CA GLU A 393 33.10 39.53 27.54
C GLU A 393 33.25 41.06 27.46
N GLN A 394 33.27 41.63 26.23
CA GLN A 394 33.31 43.08 26.05
C GLN A 394 32.06 43.77 26.65
N TYR A 395 30.88 43.14 26.58
CA TYR A 395 29.68 43.67 27.21
C TYR A 395 29.77 43.65 28.74
N ARG A 396 30.32 42.57 29.33
CA ARG A 396 30.57 42.46 30.78
C ARG A 396 31.52 43.56 31.31
N GLU A 397 32.52 43.89 30.49
CA GLU A 397 33.48 44.97 30.80
C GLU A 397 32.93 46.38 30.48
N GLY A 398 31.71 46.51 29.96
CA GLY A 398 31.10 47.78 29.61
C GLY A 398 31.67 48.40 28.31
N VAL A 399 32.46 47.67 27.53
CA VAL A 399 33.10 48.13 26.27
C VAL A 399 32.15 47.99 25.09
N SER A 400 31.29 46.95 25.08
CA SER A 400 30.32 46.71 23.98
C SER A 400 28.91 47.18 24.37
N SER A 401 28.07 47.49 23.35
CA SER A 401 26.67 47.91 23.57
C SER A 401 25.75 46.67 23.62
N MET A 402 24.56 46.85 24.29
CA MET A 402 23.49 45.86 24.30
C MET A 402 23.05 45.49 22.84
N THR A 403 23.00 46.47 21.95
CA THR A 403 22.62 46.22 20.56
C THR A 403 23.60 45.28 19.85
N ALA A 404 24.92 45.46 20.09
CA ALA A 404 25.95 44.60 19.48
C ALA A 404 25.83 43.17 19.95
N ILE A 405 25.73 42.93 21.29
CA ILE A 405 25.62 41.55 21.80
C ILE A 405 24.33 40.85 21.36
N LEU A 406 23.19 41.56 21.30
CA LEU A 406 21.93 41.00 20.81
C LEU A 406 21.99 40.70 19.29
N GLN A 407 22.74 41.48 18.51
CA GLN A 407 22.96 41.20 17.10
C GLN A 407 23.82 39.94 16.91
N ASP A 408 24.91 39.80 17.65
CA ASP A 408 25.79 38.63 17.57
C ASP A 408 25.10 37.37 18.08
N GLU A 409 24.26 37.47 19.13
CA GLU A 409 23.41 36.39 19.62
C GLU A 409 22.41 35.94 18.53
N MET A 410 21.77 36.86 17.80
CA MET A 410 20.88 36.55 16.69
C MET A 410 21.64 35.87 15.53
N GLN A 411 22.88 36.31 15.22
CA GLN A 411 23.72 35.66 14.21
C GLN A 411 24.09 34.24 14.62
N LEU A 412 24.46 34.02 15.89
CA LEU A 412 24.75 32.69 16.44
C LEU A 412 23.55 31.75 16.31
N ARG A 413 22.36 32.18 16.70
CA ARG A 413 21.11 31.39 16.55
C ARG A 413 20.82 31.06 15.10
N THR A 414 21.00 32.05 14.21
CA THR A 414 20.79 31.82 12.77
C THR A 414 21.77 30.79 12.22
N ALA A 415 23.04 30.86 12.59
CA ALA A 415 24.05 29.87 12.19
C ALA A 415 23.78 28.46 12.78
N GLN A 416 23.34 28.38 14.04
CA GLN A 416 22.89 27.11 14.66
C GLN A 416 21.75 26.48 13.86
N SER A 417 20.69 27.23 13.59
CA SER A 417 19.52 26.75 12.85
C SER A 417 19.88 26.35 11.41
N ALA A 418 20.73 27.14 10.73
CA ALA A 418 21.18 26.85 9.37
C ALA A 418 22.01 25.55 9.30
N ARG A 419 22.91 25.33 10.28
CA ARG A 419 23.69 24.08 10.40
C ARG A 419 22.78 22.86 10.63
N THR A 420 21.82 22.95 11.54
CA THR A 420 20.86 21.86 11.82
C THR A 420 20.02 21.55 10.58
N GLN A 421 19.55 22.58 9.87
CA GLN A 421 18.82 22.44 8.62
C GLN A 421 19.68 21.79 7.51
N ALA A 422 20.93 22.19 7.37
CA ALA A 422 21.85 21.60 6.42
C ALA A 422 22.10 20.11 6.68
N HIS A 423 22.25 19.74 7.96
CA HIS A 423 22.39 18.33 8.36
C HIS A 423 21.15 17.51 8.02
N TYR A 424 19.96 18.03 8.31
CA TYR A 424 18.70 17.39 7.94
C TYR A 424 18.60 17.17 6.42
N LEU A 425 18.91 18.19 5.61
CA LEU A 425 18.86 18.09 4.15
C LEU A 425 19.89 17.10 3.59
N PHE A 426 21.07 17.01 4.20
CA PHE A 426 22.06 15.98 3.86
C PHE A 426 21.50 14.58 4.10
N ASN A 427 20.92 14.32 5.27
CA ASN A 427 20.32 13.01 5.60
C ASN A 427 19.18 12.63 4.64
N LEU A 428 18.35 13.60 4.24
CA LEU A 428 17.30 13.36 3.24
C LEU A 428 17.87 13.02 1.85
N ALA A 429 18.91 13.74 1.40
CA ALA A 429 19.53 13.48 0.11
C ALA A 429 20.18 12.08 0.09
N GLN A 430 20.83 11.70 1.20
CA GLN A 430 21.42 10.37 1.35
C GLN A 430 20.37 9.27 1.33
N LEU A 431 19.24 9.46 2.02
CA LEU A 431 18.13 8.52 2.05
C LEU A 431 17.52 8.33 0.64
N GLU A 432 17.33 9.41 -0.11
CA GLU A 432 16.83 9.35 -1.48
C GLU A 432 17.80 8.62 -2.42
N LEU A 433 19.09 8.86 -2.28
CA LEU A 433 20.10 8.16 -3.07
C LEU A 433 20.18 6.67 -2.74
N LEU A 434 20.01 6.28 -1.46
CA LEU A 434 19.90 4.88 -1.04
C LEU A 434 18.68 4.20 -1.69
N ARG A 435 17.54 4.89 -1.78
CA ARG A 435 16.35 4.39 -2.46
C ARG A 435 16.63 4.13 -3.95
N LEU A 436 17.18 5.12 -4.65
CA LEU A 436 17.43 5.03 -6.09
C LEU A 436 18.55 4.04 -6.46
N SER A 437 19.45 3.76 -5.52
CA SER A 437 20.47 2.71 -5.66
C SER A 437 19.97 1.30 -5.31
N GLY A 438 18.73 1.17 -4.82
CA GLY A 438 18.17 -0.11 -4.37
C GLY A 438 18.74 -0.63 -3.05
N ASN A 439 19.46 0.22 -2.31
CA ASN A 439 20.13 -0.14 -1.05
C ASN A 439 19.40 0.41 0.19
N LEU A 440 18.13 0.85 0.05
CA LEU A 440 17.39 1.45 1.15
C LEU A 440 17.23 0.50 2.34
N LEU A 441 17.00 -0.79 2.07
CA LEU A 441 16.81 -1.80 3.11
C LEU A 441 18.13 -2.21 3.82
N SER A 442 19.29 -1.82 3.30
CA SER A 442 20.56 -2.01 4.03
C SER A 442 20.62 -1.23 5.35
N LEU A 443 19.72 -0.25 5.53
CA LEU A 443 19.51 0.45 6.80
C LEU A 443 18.95 -0.47 7.91
N THR A 444 18.40 -1.63 7.57
CA THR A 444 17.85 -2.61 8.53
C THR A 444 18.79 -3.78 8.82
N GLU A 445 19.94 -3.86 8.12
CA GLU A 445 20.87 -5.00 8.20
C GLU A 445 22.10 -4.74 9.10
N LYS A 446 22.21 -3.55 9.68
CA LYS A 446 23.26 -3.19 10.64
C LYS A 446 22.74 -3.38 12.06
#